data_3c7b2c3fbb60312f4f52a248d151605e
#
_entry.id   3c7b2c3fbb60312f4f52a248d151605e
#
_cell.length_a   1.000
_cell.length_b   1.000
_cell.length_c   1.000
_cell.angle_alpha   90.00
_cell.angle_beta   90.00
_cell.angle_gamma   90.00
#
_symmetry.space_group_name_H-M   'P 1'
#
loop_
_entity.id
_entity.type
_entity.pdbx_description
1 polymer ?
#
loop_
_entity_poly.entity_id
_entity_poly.type
_entity_poly.pdbx_seq_one_letter_code
_entity_poly.pdbx_strand_id
1 'polypeptide(L)'
;MAIKLRVLTQAVALGLAIGSASFAAQAEITLLKQDPQAGDPLSRLNFTVGGSIRPQFNNMTGDGDKGSYKRNGFDGGTRFRFAADYYLFDDISWISYYELGVNIPALFDWDHHYADGARNTSRRMLYTGLKSNTWGQMTFGQQNSVYYDVVGAKTDIWDYDMLAQAPGNGINGDYDGSYRSRKMLKYKNRFGDADVYASYLFSDSDYLPGNGLRYKRKGGGSLGVDYHITQDLTWGTAWNYTPAEMRNPSTSGSKSYDQHIVGTALSWKPDNWTLTFGGGYYHDFLTTKKADINNYFAGDAWGIEYLAGYTVPVGQYAVKSVMPYFMGDRLEYVSGRNYQRIDNGLGVTVQFDYGFRVDVEHVLTSSTDNLGDMTVVRLRYDF
;
A
#
# COMPACT_ATOMS: atom_id res chain seq x y z
N MET A 1 31.42 28.83 21.94
CA MET A 1 30.33 27.85 22.09
C MET A 1 29.20 28.13 21.08
N ALA A 2 29.52 28.45 19.83
CA ALA A 2 28.56 28.86 18.79
C ALA A 2 28.75 28.11 17.41
N ILE A 3 29.51 27.03 17.39
CA ILE A 3 29.86 26.32 16.13
C ILE A 3 29.11 25.00 15.97
N LYS A 4 28.44 24.48 17.02
CA LYS A 4 27.75 23.18 16.96
C LYS A 4 26.28 23.21 16.49
N LEU A 5 25.69 24.39 16.25
CA LEU A 5 24.28 24.49 15.87
C LEU A 5 24.05 24.62 14.34
N ARG A 6 25.09 24.88 13.53
CA ARG A 6 24.95 25.03 12.07
C ARG A 6 25.11 23.74 11.26
N VAL A 7 25.60 22.67 11.86
CA VAL A 7 25.80 21.39 11.18
C VAL A 7 24.53 20.53 11.22
N LEU A 8 23.59 20.78 12.15
CA LEU A 8 22.35 20.01 12.25
C LEU A 8 21.27 20.43 11.24
N THR A 9 21.35 21.65 10.70
CA THR A 9 20.34 22.18 9.76
C THR A 9 20.65 21.87 8.29
N GLN A 10 21.86 21.47 7.94
CA GLN A 10 22.22 21.11 6.56
C GLN A 10 22.12 19.61 6.26
N ALA A 11 22.10 18.75 7.29
CA ALA A 11 21.95 17.31 7.10
C ALA A 11 20.48 16.85 6.88
N VAL A 12 19.51 17.71 7.19
CA VAL A 12 18.08 17.43 6.99
C VAL A 12 17.62 17.72 5.55
N ALA A 13 18.36 18.56 4.81
CA ALA A 13 17.97 18.99 3.47
C ALA A 13 18.41 18.05 2.33
N LEU A 14 19.31 17.10 2.57
CA LEU A 14 19.83 16.20 1.52
C LEU A 14 19.20 14.81 1.51
N GLY A 15 18.34 14.48 2.48
CA GLY A 15 17.60 13.20 2.57
C GLY A 15 16.22 13.21 1.92
N LEU A 16 15.77 14.32 1.35
CA LEU A 16 14.36 14.52 0.93
C LEU A 16 14.11 14.33 -0.58
N ALA A 17 15.08 13.87 -1.36
CA ALA A 17 14.97 13.88 -2.81
C ALA A 17 14.66 12.55 -3.50
N ILE A 18 14.44 11.43 -2.79
CA ILE A 18 14.11 10.16 -3.47
C ILE A 18 13.04 9.43 -2.67
N GLY A 19 11.80 9.65 -3.02
CA GLY A 19 10.69 8.87 -2.51
C GLY A 19 9.41 9.66 -2.34
N SER A 20 8.77 10.06 -3.42
CA SER A 20 7.42 10.58 -3.39
C SER A 20 6.39 9.46 -3.26
N ALA A 21 6.42 8.73 -2.17
CA ALA A 21 5.21 8.21 -1.57
C ALA A 21 4.95 9.13 -0.39
N SER A 22 4.13 10.15 -0.62
CA SER A 22 3.81 11.17 0.38
C SER A 22 2.86 10.59 1.40
N PHE A 23 3.38 9.82 2.32
CA PHE A 23 2.79 9.68 3.63
C PHE A 23 3.70 10.41 4.61
N ALA A 24 3.12 11.15 5.55
CA ALA A 24 3.81 11.90 6.57
C ALA A 24 5.12 11.21 6.94
N ALA A 25 6.22 11.95 6.92
CA ALA A 25 7.55 11.44 7.25
C ALA A 25 7.42 10.56 8.48
N GLN A 26 7.47 9.24 8.28
CA GLN A 26 7.39 8.30 9.38
C GLN A 26 8.70 8.45 10.13
N ALA A 27 8.62 8.72 11.41
CA ALA A 27 9.79 8.83 12.25
C ALA A 27 10.50 7.47 12.20
N GLU A 28 11.64 7.41 11.51
CA GLU A 28 12.52 6.24 11.50
C GLU A 28 13.69 6.52 12.45
N ILE A 29 13.98 5.57 13.30
CA ILE A 29 15.09 5.64 14.25
C ILE A 29 16.33 5.13 13.52
N THR A 30 17.30 6.00 13.28
CA THR A 30 18.60 5.60 12.76
C THR A 30 19.44 4.99 13.87
N LEU A 31 19.67 3.68 13.80
CA LEU A 31 20.49 2.94 14.75
C LEU A 31 21.98 2.98 14.38
N LEU A 32 22.28 2.87 13.09
CA LEU A 32 23.63 3.04 12.54
C LEU A 32 23.57 4.09 11.44
N LYS A 33 24.47 5.06 11.51
CA LYS A 33 24.57 6.11 10.51
C LYS A 33 25.82 5.89 9.65
N GLN A 34 25.66 5.86 8.35
CA GLN A 34 26.74 5.68 7.40
C GLN A 34 27.78 6.81 7.48
N ASP A 35 29.03 6.41 7.56
CA ASP A 35 30.21 7.26 7.37
C ASP A 35 31.28 6.51 6.54
N PRO A 36 31.21 6.55 5.20
CA PRO A 36 32.13 5.82 4.33
C PRO A 36 33.61 6.19 4.50
N GLN A 37 33.92 7.32 5.13
CA GLN A 37 35.28 7.80 5.37
C GLN A 37 35.93 7.16 6.61
N ALA A 38 35.15 6.54 7.49
CA ALA A 38 35.67 5.97 8.75
C ALA A 38 36.46 4.67 8.58
N GLY A 39 36.47 4.03 7.43
CA GLY A 39 37.36 2.94 7.08
C GLY A 39 37.02 1.55 7.65
N ASP A 40 36.10 1.43 8.60
CA ASP A 40 35.62 0.14 9.11
C ASP A 40 34.37 -0.33 8.36
N PRO A 41 34.11 -1.66 8.29
CA PRO A 41 32.96 -2.18 7.54
C PRO A 41 31.60 -1.74 8.07
N LEU A 42 31.42 -1.52 9.40
CA LEU A 42 30.14 -1.09 9.96
C LEU A 42 29.85 0.37 9.67
N SER A 43 30.87 1.21 9.50
CA SER A 43 30.69 2.61 9.12
C SER A 43 30.10 2.80 7.72
N ARG A 44 30.13 1.77 6.88
CA ARG A 44 29.49 1.78 5.56
C ARG A 44 27.98 1.51 5.60
N LEU A 45 27.44 1.15 6.77
CA LEU A 45 26.04 0.76 6.96
C LEU A 45 25.23 1.92 7.53
N ASN A 46 24.15 2.29 6.85
CA ASN A 46 23.02 3.01 7.44
C ASN A 46 21.92 1.99 7.76
N PHE A 47 21.51 1.91 9.03
CA PHE A 47 20.48 0.99 9.46
C PHE A 47 19.40 1.73 10.23
N THR A 48 18.16 1.64 9.74
CA THR A 48 17.01 2.31 10.33
C THR A 48 15.94 1.30 10.76
N VAL A 49 15.24 1.66 11.83
CA VAL A 49 14.09 0.94 12.34
C VAL A 49 12.94 1.92 12.49
N GLY A 50 11.78 1.53 12.07
CA GLY A 50 10.56 2.31 12.19
C GLY A 50 9.35 1.42 12.30
N GLY A 51 8.19 2.03 12.41
CA GLY A 51 6.97 1.23 12.51
C GLY A 51 5.73 2.07 12.70
N SER A 52 4.62 1.35 12.86
CA SER A 52 3.33 1.96 13.15
C SER A 52 2.49 0.97 13.95
N ILE A 53 1.98 1.39 15.08
CA ILE A 53 1.03 0.63 15.89
C ILE A 53 -0.36 1.19 15.62
N ARG A 54 -1.34 0.33 15.22
CA ARG A 54 -2.62 0.76 14.65
C ARG A 54 -3.81 -0.06 15.18
N PRO A 55 -4.16 0.01 16.47
CA PRO A 55 -5.43 -0.55 16.92
C PRO A 55 -6.60 0.18 16.28
N GLN A 56 -7.60 -0.58 15.86
CA GLN A 56 -8.74 -0.08 15.10
C GLN A 56 -10.04 -0.66 15.65
N PHE A 57 -11.09 0.15 15.62
CA PHE A 57 -12.45 -0.23 15.98
C PHE A 57 -13.35 0.01 14.77
N ASN A 58 -14.06 -1.05 14.35
CA ASN A 58 -14.96 -1.01 13.23
C ASN A 58 -16.38 -1.30 13.70
N ASN A 59 -17.33 -0.53 13.21
CA ASN A 59 -18.75 -0.76 13.49
C ASN A 59 -19.57 -0.61 12.21
N MET A 60 -20.16 -1.71 11.74
CA MET A 60 -21.11 -1.68 10.62
C MET A 60 -22.50 -1.31 11.13
N THR A 61 -23.10 -0.33 10.49
CA THR A 61 -24.41 0.25 10.80
C THR A 61 -25.33 0.12 9.58
N GLY A 62 -26.59 0.57 9.73
CA GLY A 62 -27.58 0.48 8.66
C GLY A 62 -28.27 -0.88 8.58
N ASP A 63 -29.11 -1.06 7.58
CA ASP A 63 -29.93 -2.26 7.36
C ASP A 63 -29.25 -3.33 6.49
N GLY A 64 -28.05 -3.05 6.02
CA GLY A 64 -27.27 -3.95 5.17
C GLY A 64 -26.64 -5.12 5.90
N ASP A 65 -25.98 -5.99 5.15
CA ASP A 65 -25.21 -7.13 5.70
C ASP A 65 -24.04 -6.59 6.54
N LYS A 66 -24.02 -6.98 7.81
CA LYS A 66 -22.99 -6.58 8.77
C LYS A 66 -21.75 -7.48 8.72
N GLY A 67 -21.83 -8.59 8.02
CA GLY A 67 -20.70 -9.51 7.82
C GLY A 67 -19.96 -9.87 9.11
N SER A 68 -18.65 -9.95 9.01
CA SER A 68 -17.74 -10.22 10.14
C SER A 68 -17.43 -8.99 11.02
N TYR A 69 -17.87 -7.80 10.63
CA TYR A 69 -17.57 -6.54 11.33
C TYR A 69 -18.55 -6.21 12.48
N LYS A 70 -19.05 -7.21 13.15
CA LYS A 70 -19.93 -7.01 14.31
C LYS A 70 -19.18 -6.73 15.60
N ARG A 71 -17.86 -6.82 15.59
CA ARG A 71 -17.00 -6.74 16.76
C ARG A 71 -15.95 -5.66 16.57
N ASN A 72 -15.47 -5.15 17.69
CA ASN A 72 -14.38 -4.20 17.79
C ASN A 72 -13.04 -4.93 17.94
N GLY A 73 -11.92 -4.20 17.90
CA GLY A 73 -10.60 -4.75 18.18
C GLY A 73 -9.91 -5.37 16.97
N PHE A 74 -9.82 -4.62 15.88
CA PHE A 74 -9.09 -4.99 14.67
C PHE A 74 -7.68 -4.39 14.66
N ASP A 75 -6.81 -5.00 13.86
CA ASP A 75 -5.51 -4.43 13.51
C ASP A 75 -5.62 -3.59 12.23
N GLY A 76 -5.38 -2.29 12.34
CA GLY A 76 -5.33 -1.34 11.22
C GLY A 76 -4.02 -1.41 10.42
N GLY A 77 -3.31 -2.52 10.45
CA GLY A 77 -2.05 -2.74 9.73
C GLY A 77 -0.81 -2.34 10.52
N THR A 78 -0.75 -2.70 11.80
CA THR A 78 0.45 -2.58 12.64
C THR A 78 1.65 -3.24 11.98
N ARG A 79 2.79 -2.54 11.97
CA ARG A 79 4.00 -2.99 11.27
C ARG A 79 5.27 -2.45 11.88
N PHE A 80 6.32 -3.27 11.75
CA PHE A 80 7.70 -2.89 12.05
C PHE A 80 8.52 -2.95 10.77
N ARG A 81 9.42 -1.99 10.59
CA ARG A 81 10.24 -1.80 9.40
C ARG A 81 11.70 -1.80 9.77
N PHE A 82 12.50 -2.43 8.93
CA PHE A 82 13.94 -2.49 9.04
C PHE A 82 14.52 -2.19 7.66
N ALA A 83 15.36 -1.15 7.56
CA ALA A 83 16.02 -0.81 6.32
C ALA A 83 17.53 -0.72 6.51
N ALA A 84 18.26 -1.27 5.56
CA ALA A 84 19.71 -1.25 5.49
C ALA A 84 20.14 -0.65 4.15
N ASP A 85 21.10 0.28 4.19
CA ASP A 85 21.77 0.85 3.02
C ASP A 85 23.27 0.76 3.28
N TYR A 86 23.97 -0.09 2.53
CA TYR A 86 25.39 -0.35 2.69
C TYR A 86 26.15 0.20 1.50
N TYR A 87 26.96 1.21 1.73
CA TYR A 87 27.80 1.82 0.72
C TYR A 87 28.85 0.83 0.19
N LEU A 88 28.88 0.64 -1.11
CA LEU A 88 29.86 -0.24 -1.78
C LEU A 88 31.04 0.57 -2.34
N PHE A 89 30.78 1.37 -3.34
CA PHE A 89 31.77 2.22 -4.02
C PHE A 89 31.05 3.26 -4.91
N ASP A 90 31.71 4.33 -5.24
CA ASP A 90 31.21 5.44 -6.04
C ASP A 90 29.85 5.97 -5.54
N ASP A 91 28.79 5.81 -6.32
CA ASP A 91 27.42 6.14 -5.93
C ASP A 91 26.54 4.89 -5.74
N ILE A 92 27.17 3.71 -5.61
CA ILE A 92 26.47 2.43 -5.53
C ILE A 92 26.38 1.96 -4.08
N SER A 93 25.17 1.66 -3.65
CA SER A 93 24.86 1.01 -2.39
C SER A 93 24.12 -0.31 -2.59
N TRP A 94 24.35 -1.26 -1.70
CA TRP A 94 23.48 -2.41 -1.51
C TRP A 94 22.39 -2.04 -0.52
N ILE A 95 21.12 -2.29 -0.88
CA ILE A 95 19.97 -1.99 -0.04
C ILE A 95 19.19 -3.25 0.31
N SER A 96 18.60 -3.26 1.50
CA SER A 96 17.71 -4.32 1.96
C SER A 96 16.60 -3.73 2.80
N TYR A 97 15.41 -4.31 2.70
CA TYR A 97 14.24 -3.84 3.43
C TYR A 97 13.39 -5.01 3.89
N TYR A 98 12.95 -4.95 5.15
CA TYR A 98 12.02 -5.92 5.72
C TYR A 98 10.89 -5.20 6.44
N GLU A 99 9.64 -5.58 6.14
CA GLU A 99 8.44 -5.11 6.83
C GLU A 99 7.66 -6.30 7.40
N LEU A 100 7.54 -6.32 8.72
CA LEU A 100 6.80 -7.32 9.49
C LEU A 100 5.46 -6.73 9.92
N GLY A 101 4.35 -7.31 9.50
CA GLY A 101 3.03 -7.04 10.04
C GLY A 101 2.79 -7.81 11.33
N VAL A 102 2.18 -7.16 12.32
CA VAL A 102 1.83 -7.78 13.62
C VAL A 102 0.36 -7.49 13.91
N ASN A 103 -0.44 -8.53 14.05
CA ASN A 103 -1.84 -8.39 14.46
C ASN A 103 -1.92 -8.35 15.99
N ILE A 104 -1.87 -7.15 16.56
CA ILE A 104 -1.86 -6.94 18.02
C ILE A 104 -3.12 -7.46 18.69
N PRO A 105 -4.35 -7.19 18.20
CA PRO A 105 -5.56 -7.76 18.79
C PRO A 105 -5.56 -9.29 18.79
N ALA A 106 -5.09 -9.93 17.72
CA ALA A 106 -4.97 -11.40 17.69
C ALA A 106 -3.90 -11.93 18.64
N LEU A 107 -2.80 -11.20 18.82
CA LEU A 107 -1.72 -11.57 19.73
C LEU A 107 -2.19 -11.61 21.20
N PHE A 108 -3.09 -10.68 21.57
CA PHE A 108 -3.65 -10.57 22.93
C PHE A 108 -5.03 -11.20 23.06
N ASP A 109 -5.54 -11.88 22.03
CA ASP A 109 -6.88 -12.45 21.97
C ASP A 109 -7.97 -11.42 22.37
N TRP A 110 -7.80 -10.19 21.89
CA TRP A 110 -8.71 -9.10 22.15
C TRP A 110 -10.10 -9.41 21.58
N ASP A 111 -11.11 -9.35 22.39
CA ASP A 111 -12.50 -9.56 21.98
C ASP A 111 -12.85 -11.00 21.52
N HIS A 112 -11.97 -11.97 21.73
CA HIS A 112 -12.19 -13.40 21.45
C HIS A 112 -12.79 -13.72 20.07
N HIS A 113 -12.54 -12.91 19.04
CA HIS A 113 -13.07 -13.16 17.70
C HIS A 113 -12.05 -13.78 16.73
N TYR A 114 -10.82 -13.96 17.17
CA TYR A 114 -9.80 -14.62 16.40
C TYR A 114 -9.84 -16.15 16.62
N ALA A 115 -9.71 -16.91 15.53
CA ALA A 115 -9.63 -18.35 15.61
C ALA A 115 -8.33 -18.79 16.30
N ASP A 116 -8.41 -19.92 17.04
CA ASP A 116 -7.21 -20.56 17.59
C ASP A 116 -6.18 -20.83 16.48
N GLY A 117 -4.94 -20.45 16.71
CA GLY A 117 -3.87 -20.57 15.73
C GLY A 117 -3.88 -19.50 14.60
N ALA A 118 -4.68 -18.43 14.74
CA ALA A 118 -4.62 -17.28 13.85
C ALA A 118 -3.17 -16.75 13.75
N ARG A 119 -2.74 -16.36 12.55
CA ARG A 119 -1.39 -15.81 12.37
C ARG A 119 -1.30 -14.43 12.99
N ASN A 120 -0.48 -14.30 14.03
CA ASN A 120 -0.22 -13.05 14.71
C ASN A 120 0.80 -12.17 13.97
N THR A 121 1.55 -12.74 13.02
CA THR A 121 2.55 -12.02 12.24
C THR A 121 2.48 -12.40 10.77
N SER A 122 2.86 -11.46 9.91
CA SER A 122 2.96 -11.68 8.46
C SER A 122 4.15 -10.93 7.88
N ARG A 123 4.83 -11.54 6.92
CA ARG A 123 5.81 -10.82 6.12
C ARG A 123 5.05 -9.95 5.11
N ARG A 124 5.14 -8.64 5.24
CA ARG A 124 4.52 -7.68 4.31
C ARG A 124 5.45 -7.42 3.13
N MET A 125 6.72 -7.12 3.39
CA MET A 125 7.75 -6.91 2.37
C MET A 125 9.08 -7.51 2.82
N LEU A 126 9.84 -8.01 1.85
CA LEU A 126 11.24 -8.42 2.00
C LEU A 126 11.91 -8.38 0.64
N TYR A 127 12.80 -7.43 0.45
CA TYR A 127 13.54 -7.29 -0.79
C TYR A 127 14.96 -6.78 -0.54
N THR A 128 15.81 -7.00 -1.53
CA THR A 128 17.19 -6.52 -1.55
C THR A 128 17.57 -6.11 -2.96
N GLY A 129 18.62 -5.32 -3.12
CA GLY A 129 19.09 -4.89 -4.43
C GLY A 129 20.21 -3.87 -4.39
N LEU A 130 20.39 -3.19 -5.51
CA LEU A 130 21.37 -2.15 -5.69
C LEU A 130 20.67 -0.81 -5.96
N LYS A 131 21.27 0.25 -5.45
CA LYS A 131 20.84 1.63 -5.63
C LYS A 131 22.04 2.45 -6.09
N SER A 132 21.81 3.31 -7.06
CA SER A 132 22.73 4.32 -7.55
C SER A 132 21.95 5.62 -7.81
N ASN A 133 22.58 6.77 -7.59
CA ASN A 133 21.96 8.06 -7.93
C ASN A 133 21.92 8.29 -9.45
N THR A 134 22.84 7.68 -10.18
CA THR A 134 22.96 7.80 -11.64
C THR A 134 22.09 6.77 -12.36
N TRP A 135 22.18 5.50 -11.93
CA TRP A 135 21.57 4.35 -12.63
C TRP A 135 20.21 3.92 -12.06
N GLY A 136 19.77 4.59 -11.01
CA GLY A 136 18.51 4.25 -10.33
C GLY A 136 18.65 3.08 -9.38
N GLN A 137 17.55 2.37 -9.16
CA GLN A 137 17.45 1.29 -8.19
C GLN A 137 16.91 0.02 -8.85
N MET A 138 17.56 -1.10 -8.60
CA MET A 138 17.10 -2.42 -9.01
C MET A 138 16.98 -3.33 -7.78
N THR A 139 15.79 -3.86 -7.53
CA THR A 139 15.49 -4.67 -6.34
C THR A 139 14.79 -5.96 -6.70
N PHE A 140 15.04 -7.00 -5.92
CA PHE A 140 14.40 -8.30 -6.03
C PHE A 140 13.78 -8.73 -4.70
N GLY A 141 12.57 -9.27 -4.74
CA GLY A 141 11.88 -9.81 -3.56
C GLY A 141 10.39 -9.50 -3.55
N GLN A 142 9.80 -9.54 -2.35
CA GLN A 142 8.43 -9.09 -2.10
C GLN A 142 8.44 -7.60 -1.77
N GLN A 143 7.83 -6.80 -2.60
CA GLN A 143 7.84 -5.33 -2.50
C GLN A 143 6.59 -4.75 -3.18
N ASN A 144 6.34 -3.47 -2.96
CA ASN A 144 5.28 -2.78 -3.68
C ASN A 144 5.44 -2.95 -5.19
N SER A 145 4.35 -3.27 -5.87
CA SER A 145 4.30 -3.34 -7.33
C SER A 145 4.49 -1.97 -7.96
N VAL A 146 4.83 -1.96 -9.25
CA VAL A 146 4.86 -0.70 -10.02
C VAL A 146 3.48 -0.06 -10.05
N TYR A 147 2.43 -0.86 -10.21
CA TYR A 147 1.05 -0.36 -10.22
C TYR A 147 0.69 0.34 -8.91
N TYR A 148 1.05 -0.28 -7.77
CA TYR A 148 0.80 0.33 -6.47
C TYR A 148 1.65 1.59 -6.25
N ASP A 149 2.95 1.56 -6.53
CA ASP A 149 3.82 2.73 -6.30
C ASP A 149 3.39 3.96 -7.12
N VAL A 150 2.90 3.75 -8.36
CA VAL A 150 2.59 4.83 -9.30
C VAL A 150 1.14 5.31 -9.20
N VAL A 151 0.20 4.38 -8.99
CA VAL A 151 -1.25 4.65 -8.99
C VAL A 151 -1.84 4.45 -7.61
N GLY A 152 -1.76 3.24 -7.05
CA GLY A 152 -2.44 2.87 -5.81
C GLY A 152 -2.04 3.71 -4.62
N ALA A 153 -0.75 4.01 -4.44
CA ALA A 153 -0.26 4.79 -3.31
C ALA A 153 -0.78 6.24 -3.27
N LYS A 154 -1.28 6.78 -4.38
CA LYS A 154 -1.87 8.13 -4.43
C LYS A 154 -3.27 8.17 -3.83
N THR A 155 -4.00 7.06 -3.89
CA THR A 155 -5.39 6.94 -3.41
C THR A 155 -5.53 6.09 -2.16
N ASP A 156 -4.54 5.25 -1.79
CA ASP A 156 -4.49 4.46 -0.55
C ASP A 156 -4.14 5.36 0.66
N ILE A 157 -5.00 6.32 0.94
CA ILE A 157 -4.84 7.29 2.03
C ILE A 157 -5.94 7.18 3.09
N TRP A 158 -6.85 6.25 2.91
CA TRP A 158 -7.97 5.98 3.79
C TRP A 158 -7.57 5.04 4.92
N ASP A 159 -8.29 5.11 6.00
CA ASP A 159 -8.10 4.19 7.11
C ASP A 159 -9.03 2.98 7.04
N TYR A 160 -10.16 3.10 6.36
CA TYR A 160 -11.01 1.97 6.02
C TYR A 160 -10.55 1.33 4.70
N ASP A 161 -10.32 0.02 4.75
CA ASP A 161 -9.93 -0.75 3.56
C ASP A 161 -11.17 -1.05 2.71
N MET A 162 -11.40 -0.22 1.70
CA MET A 162 -12.58 -0.30 0.85
C MET A 162 -12.38 -1.37 -0.22
N LEU A 163 -13.27 -2.35 -0.24
CA LEU A 163 -13.18 -3.47 -1.21
C LEU A 163 -13.42 -3.05 -2.67
N ALA A 164 -13.94 -1.83 -2.87
CA ALA A 164 -14.15 -1.25 -4.19
C ALA A 164 -12.94 -0.45 -4.68
N GLN A 165 -11.91 -0.31 -3.85
CA GLN A 165 -10.70 0.39 -4.20
C GLN A 165 -10.12 -0.13 -5.52
N ALA A 166 -10.09 0.73 -6.54
CA ALA A 166 -9.69 0.35 -7.86
C ALA A 166 -8.18 0.09 -7.96
N PRO A 167 -7.31 0.99 -7.52
CA PRO A 167 -5.87 0.75 -7.55
C PRO A 167 -5.41 -0.21 -6.45
N GLY A 168 -4.84 -1.33 -6.80
CA GLY A 168 -4.20 -2.25 -5.86
C GLY A 168 -5.10 -3.31 -5.26
N ASN A 169 -6.37 -3.40 -5.65
CA ASN A 169 -7.30 -4.36 -5.10
C ASN A 169 -7.50 -5.57 -6.03
N GLY A 170 -6.42 -6.23 -6.39
CA GLY A 170 -6.45 -7.48 -7.13
C GLY A 170 -6.96 -8.66 -6.31
N ILE A 171 -7.01 -9.82 -6.94
CA ILE A 171 -7.43 -11.09 -6.33
C ILE A 171 -6.66 -11.40 -5.06
N ASN A 172 -5.37 -11.22 -5.14
CA ASN A 172 -4.43 -11.22 -4.05
C ASN A 172 -3.17 -10.48 -4.53
N GLY A 173 -3.04 -9.25 -4.13
CA GLY A 173 -1.99 -8.36 -4.61
C GLY A 173 -0.57 -8.83 -4.36
N ASP A 174 -0.36 -9.79 -3.47
CA ASP A 174 0.94 -10.42 -3.24
C ASP A 174 1.30 -11.36 -4.40
N TYR A 175 0.31 -11.90 -5.13
CA TYR A 175 0.52 -12.87 -6.19
C TYR A 175 0.27 -12.31 -7.59
N ASP A 176 -0.71 -11.43 -7.77
CA ASP A 176 -1.14 -10.96 -9.08
C ASP A 176 -0.41 -9.70 -9.59
N GLY A 177 0.49 -9.14 -8.82
CA GLY A 177 1.24 -7.96 -9.23
C GLY A 177 0.57 -6.62 -8.95
N SER A 178 -0.61 -6.60 -8.32
CA SER A 178 -1.35 -5.35 -8.09
C SER A 178 -0.93 -4.58 -6.84
N TYR A 179 -0.36 -5.26 -5.82
CA TYR A 179 -0.04 -4.63 -4.53
C TYR A 179 1.39 -4.92 -4.06
N ARG A 180 1.62 -5.82 -3.10
CA ARG A 180 2.94 -6.19 -2.56
C ARG A 180 3.46 -7.46 -3.21
N SER A 181 3.85 -7.36 -4.46
CA SER A 181 4.13 -8.50 -5.32
C SER A 181 5.33 -9.31 -4.85
N ARG A 182 5.12 -10.61 -4.75
CA ARG A 182 6.15 -11.61 -4.43
C ARG A 182 6.98 -11.95 -5.66
N LYS A 183 8.24 -12.33 -5.44
CA LYS A 183 9.16 -12.80 -6.49
C LYS A 183 9.18 -11.83 -7.69
N MET A 184 9.45 -10.56 -7.39
CA MET A 184 9.48 -9.49 -8.38
C MET A 184 10.88 -8.88 -8.48
N LEU A 185 11.37 -8.70 -9.70
CA LEU A 185 12.48 -7.81 -10.02
C LEU A 185 11.89 -6.48 -10.43
N LYS A 186 12.29 -5.39 -9.77
CA LYS A 186 11.80 -4.02 -10.05
C LYS A 186 12.96 -3.08 -10.29
N TYR A 187 12.84 -2.29 -11.33
CA TYR A 187 13.69 -1.15 -11.64
C TYR A 187 12.92 0.16 -11.46
N LYS A 188 13.58 1.15 -10.88
CA LYS A 188 13.11 2.53 -10.78
C LYS A 188 14.25 3.48 -11.06
N ASN A 189 14.02 4.52 -11.86
CA ASN A 189 14.94 5.63 -12.04
C ASN A 189 14.18 6.93 -12.30
N ARG A 190 14.85 8.06 -12.09
CA ARG A 190 14.32 9.40 -12.34
C ARG A 190 15.00 10.05 -13.53
N PHE A 191 14.19 10.51 -14.47
CA PHE A 191 14.63 11.23 -15.68
C PHE A 191 13.91 12.59 -15.72
N GLY A 192 14.61 13.64 -15.29
CA GLY A 192 14.01 14.96 -15.14
C GLY A 192 12.84 14.93 -14.14
N ASP A 193 11.65 15.27 -14.60
CA ASP A 193 10.44 15.30 -13.78
C ASP A 193 9.66 13.97 -13.82
N ALA A 194 10.18 12.93 -14.46
CA ALA A 194 9.54 11.63 -14.57
C ALA A 194 10.27 10.55 -13.75
N ASP A 195 9.57 9.91 -12.80
CA ASP A 195 9.99 8.64 -12.22
C ASP A 195 9.47 7.51 -13.11
N VAL A 196 10.37 6.70 -13.66
CA VAL A 196 10.06 5.59 -14.56
C VAL A 196 10.26 4.28 -13.83
N TYR A 197 9.31 3.36 -13.99
CA TYR A 197 9.30 2.07 -13.34
C TYR A 197 9.09 0.95 -14.35
N ALA A 198 9.80 -0.15 -14.12
CA ALA A 198 9.57 -1.40 -14.82
C ALA A 198 9.70 -2.58 -13.86
N SER A 199 8.95 -3.63 -14.06
CA SER A 199 9.13 -4.85 -13.27
C SER A 199 8.90 -6.11 -14.09
N TYR A 200 9.52 -7.18 -13.61
CA TYR A 200 9.27 -8.55 -14.05
C TYR A 200 8.80 -9.39 -12.87
N LEU A 201 7.71 -10.10 -13.05
CA LEU A 201 7.11 -11.01 -12.07
C LEU A 201 7.52 -12.44 -12.43
N PHE A 202 8.31 -13.09 -11.58
CA PHE A 202 8.62 -14.50 -11.76
C PHE A 202 7.42 -15.39 -11.45
N SER A 203 7.42 -16.61 -11.95
CA SER A 203 6.35 -17.57 -11.66
C SER A 203 6.19 -17.81 -10.15
N ASP A 204 4.95 -17.95 -9.70
CA ASP A 204 4.61 -18.27 -8.31
C ASP A 204 3.37 -19.16 -8.25
N SER A 205 3.44 -20.25 -7.48
CA SER A 205 2.39 -21.27 -7.37
C SER A 205 1.91 -21.49 -5.92
N ASP A 206 2.24 -20.57 -5.01
CA ASP A 206 2.03 -20.79 -3.58
C ASP A 206 0.66 -20.30 -3.08
N TYR A 207 -0.24 -19.83 -3.96
CA TYR A 207 -1.54 -19.32 -3.55
C TYR A 207 -2.65 -20.35 -3.68
N LEU A 208 -3.39 -20.54 -2.58
CA LEU A 208 -4.54 -21.43 -2.48
C LEU A 208 -5.80 -20.57 -2.23
N PRO A 209 -6.59 -20.27 -3.26
CA PRO A 209 -7.75 -19.38 -3.11
C PRO A 209 -8.94 -20.00 -2.40
N GLY A 210 -8.90 -21.29 -2.08
CA GLY A 210 -10.01 -22.03 -1.49
C GLY A 210 -10.66 -23.02 -2.46
N ASN A 211 -11.67 -23.76 -1.99
CA ASN A 211 -12.44 -24.76 -2.79
C ASN A 211 -11.57 -25.80 -3.49
N GLY A 212 -10.38 -26.11 -2.96
CA GLY A 212 -9.42 -27.03 -3.56
C GLY A 212 -8.67 -26.46 -4.77
N LEU A 213 -8.92 -25.20 -5.13
CA LEU A 213 -8.24 -24.55 -6.26
C LEU A 213 -6.79 -24.22 -5.94
N ARG A 214 -5.95 -24.21 -6.96
CA ARG A 214 -4.56 -23.75 -6.92
C ARG A 214 -4.32 -22.72 -8.01
N TYR A 215 -3.87 -21.56 -7.58
CA TYR A 215 -3.47 -20.48 -8.47
C TYR A 215 -1.97 -20.55 -8.75
N LYS A 216 -1.60 -20.44 -10.02
CA LYS A 216 -0.22 -20.32 -10.46
C LYS A 216 -0.06 -19.12 -11.38
N ARG A 217 0.66 -18.10 -10.92
CA ARG A 217 1.19 -17.07 -11.80
C ARG A 217 2.27 -17.67 -12.70
N LYS A 218 2.16 -17.53 -14.01
CA LYS A 218 3.16 -18.04 -14.97
C LYS A 218 4.34 -17.08 -15.11
N GLY A 219 4.12 -15.80 -14.90
CA GLY A 219 5.08 -14.73 -15.02
C GLY A 219 4.36 -13.40 -14.98
N GLY A 220 4.88 -12.39 -15.65
CA GLY A 220 4.24 -11.10 -15.83
C GLY A 220 5.20 -9.94 -15.77
N GLY A 221 4.65 -8.74 -15.79
CA GLY A 221 5.44 -7.51 -15.68
C GLY A 221 4.59 -6.27 -15.62
N SER A 222 5.22 -5.17 -15.26
CA SER A 222 4.55 -3.89 -15.14
C SER A 222 5.45 -2.78 -15.69
N LEU A 223 4.81 -1.76 -16.23
CA LEU A 223 5.43 -0.49 -16.60
C LEU A 223 4.64 0.64 -15.94
N GLY A 224 5.34 1.70 -15.54
CA GLY A 224 4.70 2.87 -14.94
C GLY A 224 5.56 4.11 -15.04
N VAL A 225 4.88 5.24 -15.05
CA VAL A 225 5.50 6.58 -15.00
C VAL A 225 4.76 7.42 -13.99
N ASP A 226 5.49 8.06 -13.10
CA ASP A 226 4.99 9.08 -12.19
C ASP A 226 5.63 10.42 -12.58
N TYR A 227 4.82 11.33 -13.12
CA TYR A 227 5.26 12.61 -13.64
C TYR A 227 4.96 13.75 -12.65
N HIS A 228 6.00 14.48 -12.26
CA HIS A 228 5.93 15.62 -11.36
C HIS A 228 5.64 16.90 -12.17
N ILE A 229 4.36 17.22 -12.34
CA ILE A 229 3.93 18.41 -13.12
C ILE A 229 4.39 19.69 -12.41
N THR A 230 4.25 19.71 -11.07
CA THR A 230 4.81 20.72 -10.17
C THR A 230 5.33 20.03 -8.90
N GLN A 231 5.84 20.80 -7.94
CA GLN A 231 6.23 20.24 -6.64
C GLN A 231 5.04 19.61 -5.88
N ASP A 232 3.84 20.15 -6.08
CA ASP A 232 2.62 19.75 -5.38
C ASP A 232 1.69 18.88 -6.22
N LEU A 233 1.90 18.78 -7.53
CA LEU A 233 1.04 18.05 -8.46
C LEU A 233 1.82 16.94 -9.16
N THR A 234 1.38 15.71 -8.92
CA THR A 234 1.92 14.51 -9.59
C THR A 234 0.83 13.74 -10.32
N TRP A 235 1.18 13.18 -11.46
CA TRP A 235 0.32 12.34 -12.27
C TRP A 235 1.01 11.01 -12.56
N GLY A 236 0.41 9.90 -12.13
CA GLY A 236 0.92 8.57 -12.35
C GLY A 236 0.04 7.76 -13.30
N THR A 237 0.64 6.95 -14.13
CA THR A 237 -0.04 5.92 -14.93
C THR A 237 0.78 4.65 -14.96
N ALA A 238 0.10 3.50 -14.85
CA ALA A 238 0.75 2.20 -14.84
C ALA A 238 -0.10 1.13 -15.51
N TRP A 239 0.59 0.13 -16.06
CA TRP A 239 0.04 -1.09 -16.59
C TRP A 239 0.72 -2.29 -15.94
N ASN A 240 -0.07 -3.28 -15.54
CA ASN A 240 0.37 -4.56 -15.02
C ASN A 240 -0.25 -5.69 -15.82
N TYR A 241 0.56 -6.67 -16.19
CA TYR A 241 0.16 -7.89 -16.87
C TYR A 241 0.58 -9.12 -16.07
N THR A 242 -0.36 -10.03 -15.84
CA THR A 242 -0.12 -11.24 -15.05
C THR A 242 -0.84 -12.45 -15.66
N PRO A 243 -0.16 -13.24 -16.50
CA PRO A 243 -0.70 -14.50 -16.99
C PRO A 243 -0.71 -15.54 -15.86
N ALA A 244 -1.83 -16.21 -15.69
CA ALA A 244 -2.04 -17.15 -14.60
C ALA A 244 -2.76 -18.42 -15.06
N GLU A 245 -2.67 -19.45 -14.26
CA GLU A 245 -3.38 -20.71 -14.41
C GLU A 245 -4.07 -21.08 -13.12
N MET A 246 -5.35 -21.39 -13.22
CA MET A 246 -6.12 -21.99 -12.13
C MET A 246 -6.24 -23.48 -12.38
N ARG A 247 -5.98 -24.28 -11.34
CA ARG A 247 -6.10 -25.76 -11.37
C ARG A 247 -7.02 -26.23 -10.26
N ASN A 248 -7.79 -27.25 -10.57
CA ASN A 248 -8.47 -28.07 -9.57
C ASN A 248 -7.87 -29.47 -9.56
N PRO A 249 -7.00 -29.80 -8.58
CA PRO A 249 -6.36 -31.11 -8.52
C PRO A 249 -7.33 -32.29 -8.42
N SER A 250 -8.52 -32.07 -7.86
CA SER A 250 -9.54 -33.12 -7.67
C SER A 250 -10.25 -33.52 -8.96
N THR A 251 -10.29 -32.61 -9.95
CA THR A 251 -10.96 -32.83 -11.24
C THR A 251 -9.99 -32.86 -12.43
N SER A 252 -8.69 -32.73 -12.19
CA SER A 252 -7.64 -32.58 -13.21
C SER A 252 -7.90 -31.43 -14.20
N GLY A 253 -8.84 -30.53 -13.89
CA GLY A 253 -9.17 -29.38 -14.71
C GLY A 253 -8.16 -28.26 -14.55
N SER A 254 -7.92 -27.49 -15.62
CA SER A 254 -7.16 -26.22 -15.54
C SER A 254 -7.72 -25.20 -16.52
N LYS A 255 -7.58 -23.90 -16.17
CA LYS A 255 -7.94 -22.78 -17.02
C LYS A 255 -6.86 -21.69 -16.92
N SER A 256 -6.48 -21.13 -18.07
CA SER A 256 -5.56 -19.99 -18.11
C SER A 256 -6.33 -18.67 -18.15
N TYR A 257 -5.72 -17.64 -17.56
CA TYR A 257 -6.22 -16.28 -17.50
C TYR A 257 -5.08 -15.31 -17.83
N ASP A 258 -5.42 -14.20 -18.44
CA ASP A 258 -4.51 -13.13 -18.82
C ASP A 258 -4.96 -11.81 -18.17
N GLN A 259 -4.56 -11.60 -16.92
CA GLN A 259 -4.96 -10.41 -16.19
C GLN A 259 -4.22 -9.16 -16.69
N HIS A 260 -4.98 -8.11 -16.99
CA HIS A 260 -4.45 -6.77 -17.24
C HIS A 260 -5.06 -5.77 -16.30
N ILE A 261 -4.23 -4.90 -15.73
CA ILE A 261 -4.62 -3.79 -14.87
C ILE A 261 -4.01 -2.53 -15.46
N VAL A 262 -4.84 -1.57 -15.86
CA VAL A 262 -4.40 -0.24 -16.34
C VAL A 262 -5.01 0.80 -15.44
N GLY A 263 -4.21 1.71 -14.92
CA GLY A 263 -4.71 2.77 -14.05
C GLY A 263 -3.93 4.05 -14.16
N THR A 264 -4.55 5.10 -13.66
CA THR A 264 -3.98 6.44 -13.56
C THR A 264 -4.43 7.10 -12.27
N ALA A 265 -3.59 7.96 -11.71
CA ALA A 265 -3.95 8.74 -10.53
C ALA A 265 -3.26 10.11 -10.51
N LEU A 266 -3.96 11.07 -9.97
CA LEU A 266 -3.48 12.43 -9.66
C LEU A 266 -3.38 12.61 -8.16
N SER A 267 -2.32 13.25 -7.70
CA SER A 267 -2.20 13.75 -6.33
C SER A 267 -1.78 15.22 -6.38
N TRP A 268 -2.62 16.08 -5.83
CA TRP A 268 -2.38 17.52 -5.77
C TRP A 268 -2.49 18.03 -4.34
N LYS A 269 -1.41 18.65 -3.85
CA LYS A 269 -1.29 19.08 -2.45
C LYS A 269 -0.90 20.56 -2.36
N PRO A 270 -1.71 21.49 -2.92
CA PRO A 270 -1.42 22.91 -2.81
C PRO A 270 -1.68 23.38 -1.38
N ASP A 271 -0.72 24.08 -0.79
CA ASP A 271 -0.79 24.62 0.58
C ASP A 271 -1.21 23.54 1.61
N ASN A 272 -2.42 23.68 2.15
CA ASN A 272 -2.98 22.78 3.16
C ASN A 272 -3.98 21.75 2.57
N TRP A 273 -4.20 21.74 1.27
CA TRP A 273 -5.10 20.79 0.63
C TRP A 273 -4.43 19.45 0.36
N THR A 274 -5.20 18.39 0.45
CA THR A 274 -4.86 17.06 -0.08
C THR A 274 -5.98 16.64 -1.00
N LEU A 275 -5.72 16.64 -2.29
CA LEU A 275 -6.65 16.29 -3.34
C LEU A 275 -6.08 15.11 -4.12
N THR A 276 -6.81 14.01 -4.18
CA THR A 276 -6.42 12.84 -4.97
C THR A 276 -7.59 12.31 -5.78
N PHE A 277 -7.28 11.82 -6.94
CA PHE A 277 -8.22 11.14 -7.81
C PHE A 277 -7.48 10.05 -8.58
N GLY A 278 -8.03 8.85 -8.63
CA GLY A 278 -7.46 7.74 -9.38
C GLY A 278 -8.55 6.83 -9.93
N GLY A 279 -8.15 6.01 -10.89
CA GLY A 279 -9.04 5.01 -11.44
C GLY A 279 -8.35 4.14 -12.47
N GLY A 280 -9.05 3.11 -12.91
CA GLY A 280 -8.51 2.17 -13.87
C GLY A 280 -9.54 1.25 -14.50
N TYR A 281 -9.06 0.48 -15.44
CA TYR A 281 -9.77 -0.62 -16.08
C TYR A 281 -9.02 -1.93 -15.86
N TYR A 282 -9.76 -2.98 -15.59
CA TYR A 282 -9.25 -4.26 -15.12
C TYR A 282 -9.87 -5.39 -15.96
N HIS A 283 -9.02 -6.16 -16.58
CA HIS A 283 -9.40 -7.38 -17.29
C HIS A 283 -9.01 -8.59 -16.45
N ASP A 284 -9.92 -9.56 -16.29
CA ASP A 284 -9.72 -10.75 -15.44
C ASP A 284 -9.21 -10.36 -14.03
N PHE A 285 -9.92 -9.44 -13.34
CA PHE A 285 -9.37 -8.76 -12.17
C PHE A 285 -9.79 -9.36 -10.84
N LEU A 286 -11.10 -9.45 -10.57
CA LEU A 286 -11.60 -9.85 -9.25
C LEU A 286 -12.24 -11.24 -9.26
N THR A 287 -12.07 -11.98 -8.17
CA THR A 287 -12.73 -13.27 -7.97
C THR A 287 -14.22 -13.10 -7.67
N THR A 288 -15.00 -14.11 -8.01
CA THR A 288 -16.36 -14.27 -7.49
C THR A 288 -16.34 -14.90 -6.10
N LYS A 289 -17.37 -14.64 -5.28
CA LYS A 289 -17.55 -15.34 -3.98
C LYS A 289 -17.71 -16.87 -4.14
N LYS A 290 -18.17 -17.34 -5.31
CA LYS A 290 -18.33 -18.75 -5.67
C LYS A 290 -17.34 -19.14 -6.79
N ALA A 291 -16.08 -18.74 -6.62
CA ALA A 291 -15.05 -19.00 -7.61
C ALA A 291 -14.86 -20.51 -7.81
N ASP A 292 -14.83 -20.91 -9.07
CA ASP A 292 -14.40 -22.22 -9.52
C ASP A 292 -13.38 -22.08 -10.66
N ILE A 293 -12.96 -23.17 -11.28
CA ILE A 293 -11.95 -23.16 -12.32
C ILE A 293 -12.36 -22.35 -13.57
N ASN A 294 -13.67 -22.24 -13.85
CA ASN A 294 -14.17 -21.57 -15.04
C ASN A 294 -14.52 -20.11 -14.80
N ASN A 295 -14.83 -19.76 -13.56
CA ASN A 295 -15.27 -18.43 -13.17
C ASN A 295 -14.47 -17.84 -12.02
N TYR A 296 -13.21 -18.22 -11.88
CA TYR A 296 -12.34 -17.71 -10.82
C TYR A 296 -12.22 -16.18 -10.89
N PHE A 297 -11.98 -15.64 -12.08
CA PHE A 297 -12.04 -14.20 -12.30
C PHE A 297 -13.45 -13.78 -12.69
N ALA A 298 -13.92 -12.69 -12.07
CA ALA A 298 -15.30 -12.24 -12.25
C ALA A 298 -15.57 -11.60 -13.61
N GLY A 299 -14.55 -11.26 -14.35
CA GLY A 299 -14.61 -10.57 -15.63
C GLY A 299 -13.97 -9.19 -15.58
N ASP A 300 -14.38 -8.32 -16.48
CA ASP A 300 -13.83 -6.98 -16.58
C ASP A 300 -14.53 -6.02 -15.63
N ALA A 301 -13.76 -5.07 -15.10
CA ALA A 301 -14.27 -4.05 -14.19
C ALA A 301 -13.55 -2.71 -14.42
N TRP A 302 -14.18 -1.64 -14.01
CA TRP A 302 -13.53 -0.34 -13.85
C TRP A 302 -13.77 0.20 -12.45
N GLY A 303 -12.90 1.10 -12.01
CA GLY A 303 -13.06 1.73 -10.71
C GLY A 303 -12.48 3.13 -10.70
N ILE A 304 -12.98 3.94 -9.76
CA ILE A 304 -12.48 5.27 -9.45
C ILE A 304 -12.40 5.46 -7.94
N GLU A 305 -11.49 6.32 -7.52
CA GLU A 305 -11.31 6.73 -6.12
C GLU A 305 -10.96 8.21 -6.04
N TYR A 306 -11.39 8.86 -4.97
CA TYR A 306 -11.07 10.26 -4.73
C TYR A 306 -11.04 10.59 -3.25
N LEU A 307 -10.24 11.61 -2.90
CA LEU A 307 -10.25 12.25 -1.59
C LEU A 307 -10.00 13.75 -1.74
N ALA A 308 -10.72 14.54 -0.94
CA ALA A 308 -10.48 15.97 -0.76
C ALA A 308 -10.43 16.27 0.75
N GLY A 309 -9.27 16.68 1.22
CA GLY A 309 -9.03 17.02 2.62
C GLY A 309 -8.37 18.39 2.76
N TYR A 310 -8.61 19.05 3.88
CA TYR A 310 -7.97 20.32 4.21
C TYR A 310 -7.34 20.25 5.60
N THR A 311 -6.05 20.47 5.68
CA THR A 311 -5.29 20.42 6.94
C THR A 311 -5.33 21.80 7.62
N VAL A 312 -5.96 21.85 8.78
CA VAL A 312 -5.97 23.03 9.64
C VAL A 312 -4.83 22.88 10.65
N PRO A 313 -3.77 23.71 10.61
CA PRO A 313 -2.76 23.75 11.65
C PRO A 313 -3.38 24.26 12.97
N VAL A 314 -3.10 23.56 14.08
CA VAL A 314 -3.61 23.95 15.41
C VAL A 314 -2.48 24.43 16.29
N GLY A 315 -1.44 23.63 16.52
CA GLY A 315 -0.25 23.96 17.28
C GLY A 315 -0.52 24.23 18.77
N GLN A 316 -1.61 23.70 19.33
CA GLN A 316 -2.00 23.87 20.73
C GLN A 316 -2.45 22.54 21.35
N TYR A 317 -2.29 22.38 22.66
CA TYR A 317 -2.72 21.20 23.43
C TYR A 317 -2.20 19.87 22.90
N ALA A 318 -0.94 19.85 22.41
CA ALA A 318 -0.31 18.71 21.73
C ALA A 318 -1.01 18.30 20.41
N VAL A 319 -1.99 19.03 19.93
CA VAL A 319 -2.61 18.85 18.61
C VAL A 319 -1.82 19.64 17.59
N LYS A 320 -1.18 18.95 16.65
CA LYS A 320 -0.42 19.55 15.56
C LYS A 320 -1.35 20.07 14.46
N SER A 321 -2.30 19.25 14.04
CA SER A 321 -3.24 19.61 12.99
C SER A 321 -4.51 18.76 13.05
N VAL A 322 -5.56 19.26 12.42
CA VAL A 322 -6.83 18.55 12.15
C VAL A 322 -7.11 18.61 10.66
N MET A 323 -7.40 17.47 10.03
CA MET A 323 -7.76 17.37 8.62
C MET A 323 -9.14 16.72 8.46
N PRO A 324 -10.22 17.49 8.34
CA PRO A 324 -11.46 16.98 7.79
C PRO A 324 -11.29 16.64 6.31
N TYR A 325 -11.94 15.58 5.84
CA TYR A 325 -11.89 15.13 4.45
C TYR A 325 -13.17 14.45 4.02
N PHE A 326 -13.42 14.53 2.73
CA PHE A 326 -14.43 13.77 2.01
C PHE A 326 -13.73 12.80 1.08
N MET A 327 -14.26 11.59 0.96
CA MET A 327 -13.67 10.52 0.18
C MET A 327 -14.75 9.65 -0.45
N GLY A 328 -14.41 8.91 -1.47
CA GLY A 328 -15.29 7.93 -2.07
C GLY A 328 -14.62 7.08 -3.13
N ASP A 329 -15.29 5.99 -3.47
CA ASP A 329 -14.93 5.13 -4.58
C ASP A 329 -16.15 4.52 -5.28
N ARG A 330 -15.90 3.98 -6.47
CA ARG A 330 -16.85 3.16 -7.20
C ARG A 330 -16.11 2.05 -7.92
N LEU A 331 -16.59 0.82 -7.77
CA LEU A 331 -16.19 -0.32 -8.56
C LEU A 331 -17.41 -0.89 -9.29
N GLU A 332 -17.29 -1.12 -10.58
CA GLU A 332 -18.36 -1.69 -11.42
C GLU A 332 -17.81 -2.73 -12.38
N TYR A 333 -18.45 -3.89 -12.40
CA TYR A 333 -18.17 -4.94 -13.37
C TYR A 333 -18.94 -4.67 -14.66
N VAL A 334 -18.25 -4.71 -15.79
CA VAL A 334 -18.83 -4.50 -17.13
C VAL A 334 -19.01 -5.80 -17.90
N SER A 335 -18.42 -6.88 -17.43
CA SER A 335 -18.61 -8.23 -17.96
C SER A 335 -18.51 -9.29 -16.87
N GLY A 336 -19.01 -10.48 -17.16
CA GLY A 336 -18.96 -11.64 -16.27
C GLY A 336 -20.01 -11.58 -15.15
N ARG A 337 -19.76 -10.85 -14.10
CA ARG A 337 -20.65 -10.71 -12.94
C ARG A 337 -21.36 -9.37 -12.95
N ASN A 338 -22.65 -9.36 -12.63
CA ASN A 338 -23.35 -8.12 -12.32
C ASN A 338 -23.04 -7.70 -10.88
N TYR A 339 -22.10 -6.77 -10.69
CA TYR A 339 -21.70 -6.26 -9.39
C TYR A 339 -21.29 -4.80 -9.50
N GLN A 340 -21.77 -3.99 -8.58
CA GLN A 340 -21.24 -2.66 -8.32
C GLN A 340 -21.17 -2.39 -6.82
N ARG A 341 -20.25 -1.51 -6.45
CA ARG A 341 -20.15 -0.94 -5.12
C ARG A 341 -19.79 0.54 -5.25
N ILE A 342 -20.45 1.36 -4.45
CA ILE A 342 -20.20 2.79 -4.34
C ILE A 342 -20.07 3.10 -2.86
N ASP A 343 -18.99 3.71 -2.48
CA ASP A 343 -18.74 4.18 -1.14
C ASP A 343 -18.51 5.68 -1.13
N ASN A 344 -19.12 6.38 -0.17
CA ASN A 344 -18.89 7.79 0.06
C ASN A 344 -18.71 8.01 1.56
N GLY A 345 -17.70 8.74 1.96
CA GLY A 345 -17.39 8.89 3.36
C GLY A 345 -16.92 10.28 3.74
N LEU A 346 -17.07 10.54 5.01
CA LEU A 346 -16.52 11.72 5.69
C LEU A 346 -15.55 11.21 6.75
N GLY A 347 -14.41 11.86 6.87
CA GLY A 347 -13.44 11.54 7.89
C GLY A 347 -12.78 12.77 8.50
N VAL A 348 -12.17 12.54 9.64
CA VAL A 348 -11.32 13.52 10.33
C VAL A 348 -10.07 12.82 10.81
N THR A 349 -8.92 13.34 10.43
CA THR A 349 -7.63 12.99 11.01
C THR A 349 -7.22 14.07 12.02
N VAL A 350 -6.88 13.65 13.24
CA VAL A 350 -6.24 14.50 14.23
C VAL A 350 -4.80 14.04 14.42
N GLN A 351 -3.85 14.86 14.03
CA GLN A 351 -2.43 14.60 14.20
C GLN A 351 -1.96 15.28 15.48
N PHE A 352 -1.37 14.49 16.36
CA PHE A 352 -0.74 14.98 17.60
C PHE A 352 0.78 15.06 17.45
N ASP A 353 1.43 15.67 18.44
CA ASP A 353 2.88 15.62 18.58
C ASP A 353 3.37 14.18 18.84
N TYR A 354 4.66 13.96 18.65
CA TYR A 354 5.33 12.68 18.93
C TYR A 354 4.81 11.45 18.16
N GLY A 355 4.23 11.65 16.95
CA GLY A 355 3.84 10.54 16.10
C GLY A 355 2.46 9.93 16.37
N PHE A 356 1.69 10.48 17.33
CA PHE A 356 0.32 10.02 17.58
C PHE A 356 -0.67 10.61 16.58
N ARG A 357 -1.65 9.78 16.18
CA ARG A 357 -2.73 10.16 15.27
C ARG A 357 -4.01 9.43 15.65
N VAL A 358 -5.14 10.12 15.47
CA VAL A 358 -6.49 9.54 15.56
C VAL A 358 -7.21 9.80 14.24
N ASP A 359 -7.77 8.77 13.66
CA ASP A 359 -8.61 8.84 12.46
C ASP A 359 -10.02 8.37 12.81
N VAL A 360 -11.01 9.11 12.39
CA VAL A 360 -12.43 8.75 12.49
C VAL A 360 -13.05 8.91 11.12
N GLU A 361 -13.68 7.83 10.63
CA GLU A 361 -14.32 7.78 9.31
C GLU A 361 -15.72 7.21 9.42
N HIS A 362 -16.65 7.74 8.65
CA HIS A 362 -17.95 7.16 8.43
C HIS A 362 -18.21 7.05 6.93
N VAL A 363 -18.47 5.83 6.47
CA VAL A 363 -18.63 5.48 5.06
C VAL A 363 -20.04 4.96 4.82
N LEU A 364 -20.74 5.60 3.90
CA LEU A 364 -22.04 5.17 3.39
C LEU A 364 -21.80 4.27 2.18
N THR A 365 -22.29 3.05 2.24
CA THR A 365 -22.07 2.01 1.22
C THR A 365 -23.36 1.67 0.48
N SER A 366 -23.27 1.67 -0.85
CA SER A 366 -24.31 1.10 -1.73
C SER A 366 -23.67 0.01 -2.59
N SER A 367 -24.13 -1.23 -2.43
CA SER A 367 -23.53 -2.36 -3.14
C SER A 367 -24.56 -3.42 -3.55
N THR A 368 -24.24 -4.15 -4.61
CA THR A 368 -25.07 -5.27 -5.10
C THR A 368 -25.22 -6.39 -4.07
N ASP A 369 -24.26 -6.55 -3.16
CA ASP A 369 -24.28 -7.56 -2.09
C ASP A 369 -24.83 -6.99 -0.76
N ASN A 370 -25.45 -5.81 -0.80
CA ASN A 370 -26.14 -5.18 0.30
C ASN A 370 -25.26 -5.02 1.57
N LEU A 371 -24.04 -4.53 1.42
CA LEU A 371 -23.16 -4.22 2.56
C LEU A 371 -23.71 -3.03 3.35
N GLY A 372 -23.56 -3.07 4.67
CA GLY A 372 -23.91 -1.97 5.56
C GLY A 372 -22.87 -0.85 5.56
N ASP A 373 -23.30 0.31 6.08
CA ASP A 373 -22.41 1.44 6.31
C ASP A 373 -21.37 1.13 7.38
N MET A 374 -20.21 1.79 7.32
CA MET A 374 -19.10 1.51 8.22
C MET A 374 -18.65 2.78 8.96
N THR A 375 -18.47 2.65 10.27
CA THR A 375 -17.73 3.64 11.06
C THR A 375 -16.42 3.02 11.52
N VAL A 376 -15.32 3.72 11.32
CA VAL A 376 -13.98 3.31 11.72
C VAL A 376 -13.38 4.35 12.66
N VAL A 377 -12.78 3.89 13.76
CA VAL A 377 -11.92 4.69 14.62
C VAL A 377 -10.58 4.00 14.72
N ARG A 378 -9.52 4.66 14.30
CA ARG A 378 -8.15 4.16 14.36
C ARG A 378 -7.31 5.04 15.25
N LEU A 379 -6.61 4.41 16.18
CA LEU A 379 -5.49 5.03 16.88
C LEU A 379 -4.22 4.61 16.15
N ARG A 380 -3.29 5.55 15.98
CA ARG A 380 -2.04 5.30 15.28
C ARG A 380 -0.88 5.95 16.02
N TYR A 381 0.20 5.20 16.15
CA TYR A 381 1.48 5.70 16.63
C TYR A 381 2.57 5.31 15.64
N ASP A 382 3.23 6.31 15.05
CA ASP A 382 4.33 6.13 14.11
C ASP A 382 5.67 6.45 14.80
N PHE A 383 6.67 5.58 14.60
CA PHE A 383 8.02 5.74 15.18
C PHE A 383 9.10 5.28 14.20
#